data_13310694913253d1f35a6486851e3f50
#
_entry.id   13310694913253d1f35a6486851e3f50
#
_cell.length_a   1.000
_cell.length_b   1.000
_cell.length_c   1.000
_cell.angle_alpha   90.00
_cell.angle_beta   90.00
_cell.angle_gamma   90.00
#
_symmetry.space_group_name_H-M   'P 1'
#
loop_
_entity.id
_entity.type
_entity.pdbx_description
1 polymer ?
#
loop_
_entity_poly.entity_id
_entity_poly.type
_entity_poly.pdbx_seq_one_letter_code
_entity_poly.pdbx_strand_id
1 'polypeptide(L)'
;NSMILGTSMILRTTNESKQAMQEKTNSKIVAEITSKDSKITENEANKIETLEDVSSINRIGRQEVFPNDFAPVTLNTSTNEENLKIALLSYDDLEKDSPFSEMQYRLASGDYIKQKKKGAVINANLANQNGLKVGDTIELSTENGTKVSVQIIGIFMSAGNAEKDQPSETTAVNRIENQVFIDNSTYKELFKEAEFEKICIYSKRPEKLDVLETSLQKIFGNDVELSTSDTLYQQMSAPLEQISKVANLMLVLTLVTGTVVVSLLLCMWMRTRQKEVAIFMSLGKTKSEIFLQTLLEAGSVFTLSVLGATAIGKLFSGVLQNVITGSETVTENLKVVLQIQDIGMLFLLGGAVILVALCCSILPILRANPKDILAKMEG
;
A
#
# COMPACT_ATOMS: atom_id res chain seq x y z
N ASN A 1 29.51 7.94 3.03
CA ASN A 1 28.49 7.78 4.07
C ASN A 1 27.14 8.37 3.67
N SER A 2 27.08 9.56 3.03
CA SER A 2 25.80 10.16 2.59
C SER A 2 25.05 9.33 1.53
N MET A 3 25.75 8.68 0.61
CA MET A 3 25.12 7.78 -0.38
C MET A 3 24.54 6.52 0.27
N ILE A 4 25.26 5.90 1.21
CA ILE A 4 24.74 4.73 1.95
C ILE A 4 23.47 5.13 2.72
N LEU A 5 23.49 6.30 3.36
CA LEU A 5 22.34 6.82 4.09
C LEU A 5 21.14 7.06 3.16
N GLY A 6 21.37 7.73 2.02
CA GLY A 6 20.31 8.01 1.03
C GLY A 6 19.68 6.73 0.45
N THR A 7 20.51 5.75 0.07
CA THR A 7 19.99 4.47 -0.46
C THR A 7 19.27 3.64 0.61
N SER A 8 19.73 3.64 1.87
CA SER A 8 19.07 3.00 3.00
C SER A 8 17.67 3.62 3.25
N MET A 9 17.58 4.95 3.24
CA MET A 9 16.31 5.66 3.38
C MET A 9 15.32 5.30 2.26
N ILE A 10 15.78 5.25 1.01
CA ILE A 10 14.95 4.88 -0.15
C ILE A 10 14.43 3.45 0.01
N LEU A 11 15.30 2.49 0.34
CA LEU A 11 14.92 1.09 0.53
C LEU A 11 13.88 0.92 1.64
N ARG A 12 14.08 1.58 2.79
CA ARG A 12 13.15 1.53 3.90
C ARG A 12 11.79 2.13 3.52
N THR A 13 11.80 3.35 2.97
CA THR A 13 10.55 4.02 2.55
C THR A 13 9.80 3.22 1.50
N THR A 14 10.50 2.58 0.56
CA THR A 14 9.90 1.70 -0.43
C THR A 14 9.25 0.47 0.21
N ASN A 15 9.91 -0.14 1.21
CA ASN A 15 9.36 -1.28 1.94
C ASN A 15 8.14 -0.90 2.81
N GLU A 16 8.21 0.24 3.53
CA GLU A 16 7.09 0.78 4.29
C GLU A 16 5.89 1.09 3.39
N SER A 17 6.14 1.65 2.19
CA SER A 17 5.08 1.90 1.21
C SER A 17 4.46 0.63 0.68
N LYS A 18 5.26 -0.42 0.43
CA LYS A 18 4.75 -1.75 0.05
C LYS A 18 3.86 -2.34 1.14
N GLN A 19 4.28 -2.26 2.40
CA GLN A 19 3.48 -2.74 3.53
C GLN A 19 2.18 -1.95 3.69
N ALA A 20 2.25 -0.62 3.63
CA ALA A 20 1.06 0.23 3.70
C ALA A 20 0.09 -0.01 2.53
N MET A 21 0.60 -0.28 1.31
CA MET A 21 -0.20 -0.71 0.18
C MET A 21 -0.84 -2.08 0.43
N GLN A 22 -0.08 -3.03 0.98
CA GLN A 22 -0.56 -4.37 1.28
C GLN A 22 -1.65 -4.37 2.36
N GLU A 23 -1.52 -3.50 3.38
CA GLU A 23 -2.54 -3.28 4.39
C GLU A 23 -3.79 -2.58 3.83
N LYS A 24 -3.62 -1.60 2.94
CA LYS A 24 -4.73 -0.88 2.30
C LYS A 24 -5.47 -1.71 1.24
N THR A 25 -4.77 -2.54 0.49
CA THR A 25 -5.37 -3.43 -0.52
C THR A 25 -6.09 -4.61 0.11
N ASN A 26 -5.99 -4.80 1.43
CA ASN A 26 -6.57 -5.91 2.18
C ASN A 26 -6.58 -7.18 1.32
N SER A 27 -5.71 -8.12 1.59
CA SER A 27 -5.59 -9.35 0.81
C SER A 27 -6.94 -9.98 0.58
N LYS A 28 -7.50 -9.77 -0.60
CA LYS A 28 -8.85 -10.19 -0.96
C LYS A 28 -8.88 -10.90 -2.30
N ILE A 29 -9.86 -11.76 -2.44
CA ILE A 29 -10.26 -12.36 -3.70
C ILE A 29 -11.62 -11.76 -4.07
N VAL A 30 -11.73 -11.30 -5.30
CA VAL A 30 -12.98 -10.81 -5.85
C VAL A 30 -13.56 -11.90 -6.72
N ALA A 31 -14.76 -12.34 -6.40
CA ALA A 31 -15.57 -13.27 -7.16
C ALA A 31 -16.65 -12.46 -7.89
N GLU A 32 -16.65 -12.44 -9.20
CA GLU A 32 -17.59 -11.67 -10.02
C GLU A 32 -18.20 -12.58 -11.09
N ILE A 33 -19.51 -12.43 -11.36
CA ILE A 33 -20.21 -13.21 -12.37
C ILE A 33 -19.68 -12.90 -13.77
N THR A 34 -19.54 -13.94 -14.59
CA THR A 34 -19.00 -13.82 -15.97
C THR A 34 -20.08 -13.48 -17.00
N SER A 35 -21.34 -13.74 -16.69
CA SER A 35 -22.47 -13.49 -17.58
C SER A 35 -23.70 -13.02 -16.81
N LYS A 36 -24.67 -12.43 -17.52
CA LYS A 36 -25.95 -12.00 -16.91
C LYS A 36 -26.80 -13.17 -16.39
N ASP A 37 -26.56 -14.38 -16.88
CA ASP A 37 -27.27 -15.59 -16.45
C ASP A 37 -26.59 -16.27 -15.25
N SER A 38 -25.35 -15.91 -14.95
CA SER A 38 -24.62 -16.39 -13.78
C SER A 38 -25.06 -15.63 -12.54
N LYS A 39 -25.08 -16.31 -11.38
CA LYS A 39 -25.55 -15.76 -10.11
C LYS A 39 -24.73 -16.34 -8.98
N ILE A 40 -24.41 -15.52 -8.01
CA ILE A 40 -23.82 -15.97 -6.75
C ILE A 40 -24.94 -16.03 -5.72
N THR A 41 -25.18 -17.21 -5.21
CA THR A 41 -26.28 -17.46 -4.27
C THR A 41 -25.85 -17.20 -2.81
N GLU A 42 -26.84 -16.94 -1.96
CA GLU A 42 -26.65 -16.83 -0.51
C GLU A 42 -26.01 -18.10 0.10
N ASN A 43 -26.36 -19.30 -0.42
CA ASN A 43 -25.78 -20.55 0.06
C ASN A 43 -24.28 -20.66 -0.24
N GLU A 44 -23.84 -20.17 -1.38
CA GLU A 44 -22.42 -20.11 -1.72
C GLU A 44 -21.70 -19.10 -0.84
N ALA A 45 -22.25 -17.90 -0.65
CA ALA A 45 -21.71 -16.88 0.23
C ALA A 45 -21.56 -17.40 1.67
N ASN A 46 -22.54 -18.11 2.20
CA ASN A 46 -22.49 -18.69 3.55
C ASN A 46 -21.42 -19.79 3.65
N LYS A 47 -21.24 -20.63 2.63
CA LYS A 47 -20.14 -21.61 2.60
C LYS A 47 -18.77 -20.95 2.65
N ILE A 48 -18.61 -19.85 1.91
CA ILE A 48 -17.36 -19.10 1.88
C ILE A 48 -17.04 -18.49 3.24
N GLU A 49 -18.03 -17.92 3.93
CA GLU A 49 -17.87 -17.30 5.24
C GLU A 49 -17.40 -18.31 6.30
N THR A 50 -17.69 -19.61 6.12
CA THR A 50 -17.25 -20.69 7.01
C THR A 50 -15.84 -21.18 6.75
N LEU A 51 -15.16 -20.77 5.69
CA LEU A 51 -13.78 -21.16 5.39
C LEU A 51 -12.81 -20.60 6.44
N GLU A 52 -11.85 -21.41 6.88
CA GLU A 52 -10.93 -21.08 7.98
C GLU A 52 -10.09 -19.82 7.70
N ASP A 53 -9.70 -19.62 6.43
CA ASP A 53 -8.82 -18.53 6.01
C ASP A 53 -9.59 -17.24 5.65
N VAL A 54 -10.91 -17.23 5.71
CA VAL A 54 -11.74 -16.06 5.45
C VAL A 54 -11.92 -15.24 6.72
N SER A 55 -11.60 -13.94 6.65
CA SER A 55 -11.80 -12.99 7.76
C SER A 55 -13.18 -12.34 7.72
N SER A 56 -13.62 -11.95 6.54
CA SER A 56 -14.92 -11.34 6.28
C SER A 56 -15.23 -11.40 4.79
N ILE A 57 -16.49 -11.23 4.45
CA ILE A 57 -16.97 -11.09 3.07
C ILE A 57 -17.72 -9.77 2.93
N ASN A 58 -17.76 -9.23 1.71
CA ASN A 58 -18.61 -8.11 1.33
C ASN A 58 -19.38 -8.52 0.09
N ARG A 59 -20.69 -8.81 0.27
CA ARG A 59 -21.59 -9.22 -0.81
C ARG A 59 -22.17 -7.99 -1.48
N ILE A 60 -22.15 -7.97 -2.80
CA ILE A 60 -22.61 -6.85 -3.61
C ILE A 60 -23.70 -7.38 -4.54
N GLY A 61 -24.91 -6.90 -4.33
CA GLY A 61 -26.05 -7.16 -5.19
C GLY A 61 -26.42 -5.91 -5.97
N ARG A 62 -27.01 -6.12 -7.16
CA ARG A 62 -27.58 -5.06 -7.98
C ARG A 62 -28.88 -5.52 -8.59
N GLN A 63 -29.92 -4.71 -8.42
CA GLN A 63 -31.25 -4.95 -8.98
C GLN A 63 -31.91 -3.62 -9.33
N GLU A 64 -32.98 -3.70 -10.10
CA GLU A 64 -33.84 -2.58 -10.42
C GLU A 64 -35.12 -2.64 -9.58
N VAL A 65 -35.52 -1.50 -9.01
CA VAL A 65 -36.71 -1.40 -8.17
C VAL A 65 -37.51 -0.14 -8.48
N PHE A 66 -38.76 -0.14 -8.09
CA PHE A 66 -39.64 1.01 -8.18
C PHE A 66 -39.66 1.77 -6.85
N PRO A 67 -39.42 3.08 -6.84
CA PRO A 67 -39.70 3.94 -5.70
C PRO A 67 -41.19 4.18 -5.61
N ASN A 68 -41.78 4.09 -4.41
CA ASN A 68 -43.23 4.24 -4.23
C ASN A 68 -43.64 5.64 -3.71
N ASP A 69 -42.77 6.28 -2.96
CA ASP A 69 -43.02 7.54 -2.25
C ASP A 69 -42.14 8.71 -2.70
N PHE A 70 -41.30 8.48 -3.68
CA PHE A 70 -40.44 9.53 -4.28
C PHE A 70 -40.30 9.32 -5.79
N ALA A 71 -39.90 10.37 -6.52
CA ALA A 71 -39.75 10.33 -7.97
C ALA A 71 -38.25 10.24 -8.35
N PRO A 72 -37.85 9.38 -9.32
CA PRO A 72 -36.51 9.34 -9.86
C PRO A 72 -36.13 10.69 -10.50
N VAL A 73 -34.83 11.00 -10.52
CA VAL A 73 -34.29 12.13 -11.27
C VAL A 73 -34.25 11.76 -12.75
N THR A 74 -35.02 12.45 -13.58
CA THR A 74 -35.06 12.24 -15.02
C THR A 74 -34.88 13.54 -15.77
N LEU A 75 -34.12 13.52 -16.84
CA LEU A 75 -34.03 14.63 -17.80
C LEU A 75 -34.94 14.42 -19.01
N ASN A 76 -35.45 13.21 -19.17
CA ASN A 76 -36.30 12.80 -20.29
C ASN A 76 -37.76 12.75 -19.86
N THR A 77 -38.63 13.38 -20.62
CA THR A 77 -40.10 13.36 -20.41
C THR A 77 -40.80 12.11 -20.97
N SER A 78 -40.02 11.13 -21.46
CA SER A 78 -40.59 9.88 -21.99
C SER A 78 -41.08 8.98 -20.85
N THR A 79 -42.32 8.54 -20.95
CA THR A 79 -43.03 7.64 -20.00
C THR A 79 -42.61 6.17 -20.15
N ASN A 80 -41.35 5.88 -20.48
CA ASN A 80 -40.88 4.49 -20.53
C ASN A 80 -40.74 3.94 -19.10
N GLU A 81 -41.07 2.67 -18.91
CA GLU A 81 -40.95 1.99 -17.60
C GLU A 81 -39.56 2.07 -16.99
N GLU A 82 -38.51 2.10 -17.82
CA GLU A 82 -37.11 2.29 -17.39
C GLU A 82 -36.86 3.66 -16.74
N ASN A 83 -37.70 4.66 -16.99
CA ASN A 83 -37.63 5.96 -16.33
C ASN A 83 -38.36 6.02 -14.98
N LEU A 84 -39.07 4.95 -14.63
CA LEU A 84 -39.75 4.79 -13.36
C LEU A 84 -38.92 3.97 -12.35
N LYS A 85 -37.90 3.27 -12.81
CA LYS A 85 -37.04 2.41 -11.98
C LYS A 85 -35.80 3.17 -11.52
N ILE A 86 -35.25 2.71 -10.42
CA ILE A 86 -33.95 3.14 -9.87
C ILE A 86 -33.02 1.95 -9.70
N ALA A 87 -31.70 2.20 -9.69
CA ALA A 87 -30.73 1.18 -9.40
C ALA A 87 -30.57 0.99 -7.90
N LEU A 88 -30.87 -0.21 -7.43
CA LEU A 88 -30.65 -0.63 -6.06
C LEU A 88 -29.37 -1.44 -5.96
N LEU A 89 -28.43 -1.00 -5.13
CA LEU A 89 -27.19 -1.67 -4.85
C LEU A 89 -27.16 -2.09 -3.38
N SER A 90 -26.74 -3.31 -3.10
CA SER A 90 -26.66 -3.81 -1.73
C SER A 90 -25.23 -4.13 -1.33
N TYR A 91 -24.91 -3.86 -0.06
CA TYR A 91 -23.57 -4.08 0.51
C TYR A 91 -23.66 -4.61 1.95
N ASP A 92 -22.67 -5.41 2.36
CA ASP A 92 -22.43 -5.68 3.79
C ASP A 92 -21.70 -4.52 4.46
N ASP A 93 -20.73 -3.92 3.74
CA ASP A 93 -19.92 -2.77 4.19
C ASP A 93 -19.71 -1.82 3.01
N LEU A 94 -20.36 -0.66 3.04
CA LEU A 94 -20.32 0.32 1.96
C LEU A 94 -19.00 1.13 1.92
N GLU A 95 -18.20 1.13 2.98
CA GLU A 95 -16.86 1.76 2.97
C GLU A 95 -15.84 0.92 2.19
N LYS A 96 -16.18 -0.33 1.85
CA LYS A 96 -15.30 -1.25 1.14
C LYS A 96 -15.88 -1.65 -0.21
N ASP A 97 -15.01 -1.85 -1.19
CA ASP A 97 -15.34 -2.40 -2.51
C ASP A 97 -16.44 -1.63 -3.26
N SER A 98 -16.58 -0.36 -2.98
CA SER A 98 -17.64 0.51 -3.49
C SER A 98 -17.04 1.78 -4.12
N PRO A 99 -17.84 2.55 -4.87
CA PRO A 99 -17.42 3.85 -5.38
C PRO A 99 -16.95 4.84 -4.30
N PHE A 100 -17.33 4.61 -3.03
CA PHE A 100 -16.86 5.41 -1.89
C PHE A 100 -15.41 5.07 -1.53
N SER A 101 -15.03 3.80 -1.54
CA SER A 101 -13.64 3.37 -1.30
C SER A 101 -12.69 3.84 -2.41
N GLU A 102 -13.21 4.02 -3.62
CA GLU A 102 -12.49 4.53 -4.80
C GLU A 102 -12.51 6.07 -4.90
N MET A 103 -13.07 6.75 -3.90
CA MET A 103 -13.23 8.21 -3.86
C MET A 103 -14.05 8.80 -5.02
N GLN A 104 -14.81 7.98 -5.75
CA GLN A 104 -15.76 8.44 -6.77
C GLN A 104 -16.99 9.12 -6.13
N TYR A 105 -17.39 8.65 -4.95
CA TYR A 105 -18.47 9.19 -4.15
C TYR A 105 -17.97 9.55 -2.75
N ARG A 106 -18.62 10.52 -2.13
CA ARG A 106 -18.39 10.94 -0.75
C ARG A 106 -19.70 11.16 -0.02
N LEU A 107 -19.75 10.87 1.27
CA LEU A 107 -20.89 11.25 2.10
C LEU A 107 -20.94 12.77 2.25
N ALA A 108 -22.13 13.34 2.01
CA ALA A 108 -22.44 14.72 2.31
C ALA A 108 -22.98 14.86 3.75
N SER A 109 -23.75 13.85 4.21
CA SER A 109 -24.27 13.79 5.58
C SER A 109 -24.63 12.36 5.97
N GLY A 110 -24.71 12.09 7.27
CA GLY A 110 -25.10 10.78 7.82
C GLY A 110 -23.93 9.81 7.91
N ASP A 111 -24.23 8.53 7.76
CA ASP A 111 -23.31 7.41 7.98
C ASP A 111 -23.34 6.38 6.85
N TYR A 112 -22.31 5.54 6.79
CA TYR A 112 -22.22 4.39 5.89
C TYR A 112 -22.99 3.19 6.39
N ILE A 113 -23.44 2.34 5.43
CA ILE A 113 -23.94 1.00 5.71
C ILE A 113 -22.79 0.13 6.20
N LYS A 114 -22.97 -0.56 7.31
CA LYS A 114 -22.05 -1.54 7.90
C LYS A 114 -22.85 -2.71 8.45
N GLN A 115 -22.19 -3.84 8.74
CA GLN A 115 -22.85 -5.05 9.25
C GLN A 115 -23.86 -4.83 10.39
N LYS A 116 -23.65 -3.81 11.23
CA LYS A 116 -24.52 -3.47 12.37
C LYS A 116 -25.40 -2.25 12.14
N LYS A 117 -25.25 -1.56 11.01
CA LYS A 117 -25.94 -0.31 10.72
C LYS A 117 -26.71 -0.44 9.41
N LYS A 118 -27.98 -0.81 9.52
CA LYS A 118 -28.90 -1.01 8.40
C LYS A 118 -29.47 0.33 7.95
N GLY A 119 -29.85 0.41 6.70
CA GLY A 119 -30.53 1.57 6.14
C GLY A 119 -30.18 1.82 4.67
N ALA A 120 -30.60 2.97 4.18
CA ALA A 120 -30.36 3.41 2.81
C ALA A 120 -29.41 4.61 2.77
N VAL A 121 -28.56 4.66 1.75
CA VAL A 121 -27.74 5.83 1.39
C VAL A 121 -28.16 6.26 -0.01
N ILE A 122 -28.61 7.50 -0.15
CA ILE A 122 -29.18 8.07 -1.38
C ILE A 122 -28.38 9.26 -1.89
N ASN A 123 -28.52 9.55 -3.18
CA ASN A 123 -27.84 10.70 -3.77
C ASN A 123 -28.44 12.05 -3.32
N ALA A 124 -27.62 13.07 -3.19
CA ALA A 124 -28.03 14.42 -2.76
C ALA A 124 -29.00 15.09 -3.73
N ASN A 125 -28.89 14.87 -5.05
CA ASN A 125 -29.81 15.43 -6.02
C ASN A 125 -31.18 14.76 -5.92
N LEU A 126 -31.21 13.43 -5.75
CA LEU A 126 -32.44 12.67 -5.50
C LEU A 126 -33.10 13.15 -4.19
N ALA A 127 -32.33 13.30 -3.12
CA ALA A 127 -32.81 13.80 -1.84
C ALA A 127 -33.38 15.21 -1.95
N ASN A 128 -32.67 16.13 -2.60
CA ASN A 128 -33.11 17.52 -2.78
C ASN A 128 -34.40 17.62 -3.62
N GLN A 129 -34.47 16.86 -4.72
CA GLN A 129 -35.68 16.87 -5.59
C GLN A 129 -36.94 16.44 -4.86
N ASN A 130 -36.80 15.46 -3.95
CA ASN A 130 -37.94 14.88 -3.23
C ASN A 130 -38.10 15.41 -1.79
N GLY A 131 -37.25 16.35 -1.35
CA GLY A 131 -37.30 16.90 0.00
C GLY A 131 -36.90 15.93 1.11
N LEU A 132 -36.16 14.86 0.76
CA LEU A 132 -35.75 13.77 1.67
C LEU A 132 -34.52 14.17 2.48
N LYS A 133 -34.45 13.68 3.74
CA LYS A 133 -33.37 13.95 4.68
C LYS A 133 -32.93 12.66 5.38
N VAL A 134 -31.73 12.69 5.96
CA VAL A 134 -31.29 11.61 6.88
C VAL A 134 -32.27 11.47 8.03
N GLY A 135 -32.75 10.25 8.26
CA GLY A 135 -33.77 9.91 9.23
C GLY A 135 -35.15 9.62 8.61
N ASP A 136 -35.44 10.12 7.40
CA ASP A 136 -36.69 9.81 6.69
C ASP A 136 -36.70 8.35 6.23
N THR A 137 -37.91 7.83 5.95
CA THR A 137 -38.10 6.46 5.45
C THR A 137 -38.55 6.51 4.00
N ILE A 138 -37.99 5.65 3.15
CA ILE A 138 -38.42 5.46 1.76
C ILE A 138 -38.99 4.07 1.56
N GLU A 139 -40.00 3.95 0.69
CA GLU A 139 -40.61 2.69 0.30
C GLU A 139 -40.16 2.27 -1.11
N LEU A 140 -39.62 1.04 -1.21
CA LEU A 140 -39.15 0.44 -2.46
C LEU A 140 -39.99 -0.81 -2.77
N SER A 141 -40.24 -1.06 -4.04
CA SER A 141 -40.95 -2.27 -4.47
C SER A 141 -40.27 -2.94 -5.67
N THR A 142 -40.42 -4.27 -5.71
CA THR A 142 -40.02 -5.10 -6.85
C THR A 142 -41.14 -5.17 -7.88
N GLU A 143 -40.84 -5.66 -9.09
CA GLU A 143 -41.83 -5.95 -10.13
C GLU A 143 -42.94 -6.93 -9.65
N ASN A 144 -42.54 -7.85 -8.75
CA ASN A 144 -43.48 -8.83 -8.16
C ASN A 144 -44.36 -8.24 -7.04
N GLY A 145 -44.25 -6.93 -6.77
CA GLY A 145 -45.06 -6.23 -5.77
C GLY A 145 -44.57 -6.41 -4.32
N THR A 146 -43.44 -7.06 -4.09
CA THR A 146 -42.86 -7.10 -2.74
C THR A 146 -42.35 -5.70 -2.37
N LYS A 147 -42.71 -5.24 -1.16
CA LYS A 147 -42.39 -3.90 -0.67
C LYS A 147 -41.53 -3.96 0.58
N VAL A 148 -40.64 -2.99 0.71
CA VAL A 148 -39.87 -2.76 1.94
C VAL A 148 -39.78 -1.26 2.22
N SER A 149 -39.82 -0.91 3.51
CA SER A 149 -39.53 0.44 3.99
C SER A 149 -38.17 0.47 4.64
N VAL A 150 -37.34 1.42 4.21
CA VAL A 150 -35.96 1.54 4.69
C VAL A 150 -35.67 2.98 5.09
N GLN A 151 -34.97 3.17 6.23
CA GLN A 151 -34.60 4.49 6.73
C GLN A 151 -33.35 5.01 5.99
N ILE A 152 -33.37 6.27 5.59
CA ILE A 152 -32.20 6.97 5.04
C ILE A 152 -31.21 7.24 6.19
N ILE A 153 -30.03 6.64 6.12
CA ILE A 153 -28.95 6.83 7.10
C ILE A 153 -27.84 7.72 6.57
N GLY A 154 -27.77 7.93 5.25
CA GLY A 154 -26.75 8.76 4.64
C GLY A 154 -27.17 9.38 3.33
N ILE A 155 -26.56 10.49 2.99
CA ILE A 155 -26.74 11.18 1.70
C ILE A 155 -25.33 11.34 1.09
N PHE A 156 -25.18 10.94 -0.18
CA PHE A 156 -23.90 11.02 -0.88
C PHE A 156 -23.92 12.01 -2.05
N MET A 157 -22.73 12.40 -2.46
CA MET A 157 -22.48 13.21 -3.66
C MET A 157 -21.40 12.53 -4.47
N SER A 158 -21.45 12.63 -5.81
CA SER A 158 -20.35 12.24 -6.66
C SER A 158 -19.18 13.21 -6.53
N ALA A 159 -17.95 12.69 -6.69
CA ALA A 159 -16.76 13.52 -6.76
C ALA A 159 -16.65 14.14 -8.16
N GLY A 160 -16.41 15.45 -8.24
CA GLY A 160 -16.29 16.17 -9.51
C GLY A 160 -17.64 16.42 -10.21
N ASN A 161 -17.62 16.37 -11.54
CA ASN A 161 -18.77 16.70 -12.40
C ASN A 161 -19.46 15.45 -12.99
N ALA A 162 -19.20 14.26 -12.47
CA ALA A 162 -19.69 13.00 -13.04
C ALA A 162 -21.22 12.98 -13.27
N GLU A 163 -21.99 13.64 -12.41
CA GLU A 163 -23.45 13.76 -12.57
C GLU A 163 -23.84 14.70 -13.72
N LYS A 164 -23.06 15.75 -13.99
CA LYS A 164 -23.30 16.71 -15.07
C LYS A 164 -22.85 16.20 -16.43
N ASP A 165 -21.85 15.32 -16.43
CA ASP A 165 -21.24 14.78 -17.64
C ASP A 165 -22.02 13.57 -18.20
N GLN A 166 -23.11 13.16 -17.54
CA GLN A 166 -23.95 12.08 -18.04
C GLN A 166 -24.73 12.54 -19.29
N PRO A 167 -24.80 11.68 -20.35
CA PRO A 167 -25.62 11.99 -21.53
C PRO A 167 -27.08 12.24 -21.15
N SER A 168 -27.72 13.18 -21.81
CA SER A 168 -29.14 13.51 -21.56
C SER A 168 -30.10 12.37 -21.88
N GLU A 169 -29.67 11.41 -22.71
CA GLU A 169 -30.44 10.22 -23.10
C GLU A 169 -30.31 9.07 -22.09
N THR A 170 -29.49 9.22 -21.03
CA THR A 170 -29.33 8.20 -20.00
C THR A 170 -30.65 7.93 -19.30
N THR A 171 -31.11 6.66 -19.30
CA THR A 171 -32.33 6.23 -18.62
C THR A 171 -32.21 6.43 -17.10
N ALA A 172 -33.34 6.63 -16.42
CA ALA A 172 -33.35 6.91 -14.99
C ALA A 172 -32.58 5.86 -14.18
N VAL A 173 -32.75 4.58 -14.52
CA VAL A 173 -32.09 3.46 -13.82
C VAL A 173 -30.56 3.49 -13.92
N ASN A 174 -30.01 4.09 -14.97
CA ASN A 174 -28.57 4.17 -15.20
C ASN A 174 -27.93 5.48 -14.71
N ARG A 175 -28.74 6.40 -14.19
CA ARG A 175 -28.22 7.66 -13.65
C ARG A 175 -27.63 7.49 -12.26
N ILE A 176 -26.51 8.17 -12.01
CA ILE A 176 -25.84 8.19 -10.71
C ILE A 176 -26.77 8.72 -9.62
N GLU A 177 -27.59 9.73 -9.96
CA GLU A 177 -28.54 10.36 -9.03
C GLU A 177 -29.58 9.37 -8.50
N ASN A 178 -29.90 8.33 -9.28
CA ASN A 178 -30.91 7.33 -8.94
C ASN A 178 -30.31 6.02 -8.38
N GLN A 179 -29.05 6.05 -7.97
CA GLN A 179 -28.44 4.94 -7.24
C GLN A 179 -28.83 5.02 -5.77
N VAL A 180 -29.43 3.96 -5.27
CA VAL A 180 -29.77 3.79 -3.86
C VAL A 180 -29.00 2.60 -3.32
N PHE A 181 -28.22 2.82 -2.29
CA PHE A 181 -27.44 1.80 -1.59
C PHE A 181 -28.22 1.33 -0.36
N ILE A 182 -28.34 0.02 -0.15
CA ILE A 182 -29.00 -0.57 1.02
C ILE A 182 -28.14 -1.67 1.66
N ASP A 183 -28.48 -2.05 2.87
CA ASP A 183 -27.88 -3.21 3.53
C ASP A 183 -28.42 -4.53 2.97
N ASN A 184 -27.60 -5.60 3.02
CA ASN A 184 -27.96 -6.92 2.50
C ASN A 184 -29.13 -7.58 3.26
N SER A 185 -29.45 -7.20 4.50
CA SER A 185 -30.63 -7.75 5.17
C SER A 185 -31.93 -7.17 4.60
N THR A 186 -31.97 -5.87 4.33
CA THR A 186 -33.10 -5.22 3.64
C THR A 186 -33.22 -5.72 2.20
N TYR A 187 -32.10 -5.97 1.52
CA TYR A 187 -32.08 -6.54 0.18
C TYR A 187 -32.72 -7.94 0.14
N LYS A 188 -32.44 -8.80 1.14
CA LYS A 188 -33.05 -10.13 1.27
C LYS A 188 -34.57 -10.09 1.60
N GLU A 189 -35.03 -9.05 2.27
CA GLU A 189 -36.46 -8.85 2.51
C GLU A 189 -37.20 -8.53 1.21
N LEU A 190 -36.57 -7.78 0.28
CA LEU A 190 -37.11 -7.49 -1.05
C LEU A 190 -37.06 -8.70 -1.98
N PHE A 191 -35.92 -9.39 -2.01
CA PHE A 191 -35.65 -10.50 -2.92
C PHE A 191 -35.44 -11.77 -2.11
N LYS A 192 -36.47 -12.63 -2.08
CA LYS A 192 -36.48 -13.90 -1.31
C LYS A 192 -35.30 -14.83 -1.66
N GLU A 193 -34.87 -14.82 -2.92
CA GLU A 193 -33.67 -15.45 -3.42
C GLU A 193 -32.69 -14.35 -3.72
N ALA A 194 -31.93 -13.89 -2.69
CA ALA A 194 -30.92 -12.86 -2.87
C ALA A 194 -29.79 -13.38 -3.74
N GLU A 195 -29.55 -12.69 -4.84
CA GLU A 195 -28.52 -12.98 -5.81
C GLU A 195 -27.51 -11.84 -5.82
N PHE A 196 -26.23 -12.20 -5.80
CA PHE A 196 -25.15 -11.24 -5.80
C PHE A 196 -24.40 -11.29 -7.12
N GLU A 197 -24.01 -10.14 -7.66
CA GLU A 197 -23.16 -10.09 -8.84
C GLU A 197 -21.67 -10.18 -8.49
N LYS A 198 -21.34 -9.83 -7.25
CA LYS A 198 -19.95 -9.77 -6.80
C LYS A 198 -19.85 -10.07 -5.32
N ILE A 199 -18.80 -10.81 -4.93
CA ILE A 199 -18.42 -11.01 -3.53
C ILE A 199 -16.92 -10.71 -3.39
N CYS A 200 -16.58 -9.82 -2.47
CA CYS A 200 -15.20 -9.58 -2.07
C CYS A 200 -14.90 -10.37 -0.80
N ILE A 201 -13.93 -11.28 -0.88
CA ILE A 201 -13.57 -12.22 0.18
C ILE A 201 -12.23 -11.81 0.76
N TYR A 202 -12.20 -11.41 2.01
CA TYR A 202 -11.01 -10.94 2.71
C TYR A 202 -10.32 -12.11 3.42
N SER A 203 -9.03 -12.29 3.16
CA SER A 203 -8.24 -13.35 3.77
C SER A 203 -7.66 -12.93 5.11
N LYS A 204 -7.58 -13.89 6.06
CA LYS A 204 -6.80 -13.76 7.30
C LYS A 204 -5.30 -13.91 7.04
N ARG A 205 -4.93 -14.62 5.97
CA ARG A 205 -3.56 -15.02 5.65
C ARG A 205 -3.23 -14.70 4.20
N PRO A 206 -2.59 -13.55 3.93
CA PRO A 206 -2.23 -13.12 2.57
C PRO A 206 -1.39 -14.15 1.82
N GLU A 207 -0.50 -14.84 2.53
CA GLU A 207 0.39 -15.85 1.97
C GLU A 207 -0.30 -17.14 1.49
N LYS A 208 -1.60 -17.29 1.78
CA LYS A 208 -2.41 -18.46 1.38
C LYS A 208 -3.53 -18.12 0.41
N LEU A 209 -3.45 -16.96 -0.25
CA LEU A 209 -4.46 -16.55 -1.23
C LEU A 209 -4.64 -17.57 -2.34
N ASP A 210 -3.56 -18.18 -2.86
CA ASP A 210 -3.63 -19.20 -3.92
C ASP A 210 -4.41 -20.45 -3.47
N VAL A 211 -4.24 -20.86 -2.20
CA VAL A 211 -4.96 -22.00 -1.63
C VAL A 211 -6.43 -21.65 -1.45
N LEU A 212 -6.71 -20.43 -0.99
CA LEU A 212 -8.08 -19.93 -0.85
C LEU A 212 -8.76 -19.83 -2.22
N GLU A 213 -8.09 -19.27 -3.23
CA GLU A 213 -8.59 -19.19 -4.60
C GLU A 213 -8.96 -20.57 -5.16
N THR A 214 -8.08 -21.57 -4.98
CA THR A 214 -8.36 -22.96 -5.39
C THR A 214 -9.62 -23.52 -4.69
N SER A 215 -9.84 -23.15 -3.43
CA SER A 215 -11.02 -23.59 -2.67
C SER A 215 -12.29 -22.89 -3.14
N LEU A 216 -12.21 -21.60 -3.46
CA LEU A 216 -13.31 -20.81 -4.01
C LEU A 216 -13.70 -21.28 -5.43
N GLN A 217 -12.71 -21.63 -6.27
CA GLN A 217 -12.97 -22.17 -7.61
C GLN A 217 -13.80 -23.45 -7.58
N LYS A 218 -13.62 -24.29 -6.53
CA LYS A 218 -14.44 -25.50 -6.35
C LYS A 218 -15.87 -25.21 -5.93
N ILE A 219 -16.10 -24.07 -5.25
CA ILE A 219 -17.44 -23.65 -4.83
C ILE A 219 -18.21 -23.04 -5.98
N PHE A 220 -17.57 -22.14 -6.74
CA PHE A 220 -18.23 -21.37 -7.80
C PHE A 220 -18.22 -22.05 -9.18
N GLY A 221 -17.32 -23.01 -9.42
CA GLY A 221 -17.17 -23.61 -10.75
C GLY A 221 -16.60 -22.61 -11.77
N ASN A 222 -17.16 -22.62 -12.98
CA ASN A 222 -16.70 -21.75 -14.10
C ASN A 222 -17.61 -20.54 -14.34
N ASP A 223 -18.67 -20.38 -13.56
CA ASP A 223 -19.68 -19.33 -13.76
C ASP A 223 -19.27 -17.99 -13.12
N VAL A 224 -18.19 -18.00 -12.35
CA VAL A 224 -17.66 -16.86 -11.62
C VAL A 224 -16.18 -16.72 -11.91
N GLU A 225 -15.77 -15.52 -12.25
CA GLU A 225 -14.35 -15.16 -12.40
C GLU A 225 -13.78 -14.78 -11.04
N LEU A 226 -12.65 -15.40 -10.70
CA LEU A 226 -11.90 -15.07 -9.49
C LEU A 226 -10.72 -14.18 -9.86
N SER A 227 -10.65 -13.00 -9.26
CA SER A 227 -9.49 -12.12 -9.37
C SER A 227 -8.91 -11.85 -7.98
N THR A 228 -7.64 -12.14 -7.81
CA THR A 228 -6.93 -11.85 -6.57
C THR A 228 -6.47 -10.39 -6.56
N SER A 229 -6.57 -9.74 -5.41
CA SER A 229 -5.99 -8.39 -5.22
C SER A 229 -4.47 -8.37 -5.43
N ASP A 230 -3.85 -9.53 -5.53
CA ASP A 230 -2.43 -9.69 -5.82
C ASP A 230 -2.08 -9.15 -7.22
N THR A 231 -2.95 -9.31 -8.21
CA THR A 231 -2.74 -8.72 -9.55
C THR A 231 -2.74 -7.19 -9.50
N LEU A 232 -3.64 -6.58 -8.75
CA LEU A 232 -3.69 -5.13 -8.57
C LEU A 232 -2.49 -4.65 -7.73
N TYR A 233 -2.16 -5.38 -6.66
CA TYR A 233 -0.98 -5.13 -5.86
C TYR A 233 0.31 -5.26 -6.67
N GLN A 234 0.46 -6.29 -7.51
CA GLN A 234 1.62 -6.47 -8.38
C GLN A 234 1.75 -5.33 -9.40
N GLN A 235 0.67 -4.90 -10.01
CA GLN A 235 0.68 -3.75 -10.93
C GLN A 235 1.10 -2.46 -10.23
N MET A 236 0.64 -2.23 -9.01
CA MET A 236 0.98 -1.03 -8.22
C MET A 236 2.35 -1.15 -7.56
N SER A 237 2.80 -2.34 -7.19
CA SER A 237 4.10 -2.57 -6.55
C SER A 237 5.26 -2.72 -7.54
N ALA A 238 5.00 -3.02 -8.82
CA ALA A 238 6.02 -3.19 -9.84
C ALA A 238 6.98 -1.98 -9.98
N PRO A 239 6.53 -0.71 -9.99
CA PRO A 239 7.42 0.45 -9.98
C PRO A 239 8.27 0.53 -8.71
N LEU A 240 7.68 0.22 -7.54
CA LEU A 240 8.38 0.23 -6.25
C LEU A 240 9.44 -0.88 -6.19
N GLU A 241 9.17 -2.02 -6.80
CA GLU A 241 10.13 -3.12 -6.89
C GLU A 241 11.34 -2.76 -7.77
N GLN A 242 11.11 -2.06 -8.88
CA GLN A 242 12.19 -1.54 -9.71
C GLN A 242 13.05 -0.52 -8.95
N ILE A 243 12.44 0.42 -8.23
CA ILE A 243 13.15 1.39 -7.38
C ILE A 243 13.99 0.65 -6.33
N SER A 244 13.43 -0.37 -5.67
CA SER A 244 14.14 -1.19 -4.68
C SER A 244 15.35 -1.92 -5.28
N LYS A 245 15.20 -2.52 -6.48
CA LYS A 245 16.29 -3.19 -7.20
C LYS A 245 17.43 -2.21 -7.56
N VAL A 246 17.09 -1.04 -8.09
CA VAL A 246 18.07 0.00 -8.43
C VAL A 246 18.76 0.53 -7.18
N ALA A 247 18.01 0.82 -6.11
CA ALA A 247 18.59 1.29 -4.85
C ALA A 247 19.54 0.24 -4.23
N ASN A 248 19.16 -1.05 -4.28
CA ASN A 248 19.99 -2.13 -3.76
C ASN A 248 21.30 -2.29 -4.57
N LEU A 249 21.19 -2.19 -5.90
CA LEU A 249 22.38 -2.21 -6.78
C LEU A 249 23.30 -1.01 -6.50
N MET A 250 22.73 0.19 -6.32
CA MET A 250 23.51 1.38 -5.95
C MET A 250 24.20 1.23 -4.58
N LEU A 251 23.49 0.60 -3.61
CA LEU A 251 24.07 0.34 -2.29
C LEU A 251 25.27 -0.61 -2.39
N VAL A 252 25.14 -1.72 -3.10
CA VAL A 252 26.23 -2.69 -3.30
C VAL A 252 27.41 -2.03 -4.01
N LEU A 253 27.16 -1.28 -5.10
CA LEU A 253 28.20 -0.56 -5.83
C LEU A 253 28.93 0.45 -4.94
N THR A 254 28.21 1.20 -4.13
CA THR A 254 28.75 2.18 -3.18
C THR A 254 29.59 1.50 -2.10
N LEU A 255 29.15 0.35 -1.58
CA LEU A 255 29.91 -0.43 -0.59
C LEU A 255 31.22 -0.96 -1.19
N VAL A 256 31.19 -1.50 -2.41
CA VAL A 256 32.37 -2.04 -3.08
C VAL A 256 33.36 -0.90 -3.39
N THR A 257 32.92 0.15 -4.06
CA THR A 257 33.80 1.30 -4.40
C THR A 257 34.32 2.00 -3.16
N GLY A 258 33.45 2.19 -2.14
CA GLY A 258 33.83 2.77 -0.85
C GLY A 258 34.90 1.93 -0.14
N THR A 259 34.76 0.60 -0.12
CA THR A 259 35.75 -0.31 0.48
C THR A 259 37.10 -0.20 -0.23
N VAL A 260 37.10 -0.19 -1.55
CA VAL A 260 38.38 -0.04 -2.32
C VAL A 260 39.04 1.30 -2.03
N VAL A 261 38.30 2.41 -2.10
CA VAL A 261 38.86 3.75 -1.85
C VAL A 261 39.39 3.88 -0.43
N VAL A 262 38.61 3.46 0.58
CA VAL A 262 39.03 3.52 1.99
C VAL A 262 40.23 2.61 2.23
N SER A 263 40.29 1.41 1.64
CA SER A 263 41.42 0.51 1.75
C SER A 263 42.73 1.13 1.19
N LEU A 264 42.64 1.79 0.01
CA LEU A 264 43.76 2.45 -0.59
C LEU A 264 44.25 3.64 0.26
N LEU A 265 43.35 4.47 0.76
CA LEU A 265 43.69 5.59 1.64
C LEU A 265 44.34 5.12 2.94
N LEU A 266 43.77 4.09 3.58
CA LEU A 266 44.38 3.51 4.79
C LEU A 266 45.72 2.86 4.51
N CYS A 267 45.90 2.21 3.36
CA CYS A 267 47.20 1.66 2.95
C CYS A 267 48.24 2.73 2.78
N MET A 268 47.91 3.85 2.12
CA MET A 268 48.82 5.01 2.01
C MET A 268 49.16 5.60 3.40
N TRP A 269 48.14 5.79 4.24
CA TRP A 269 48.34 6.33 5.58
C TRP A 269 49.19 5.42 6.45
N MET A 270 48.98 4.12 6.41
CA MET A 270 49.81 3.14 7.14
C MET A 270 51.22 3.05 6.63
N ARG A 271 51.46 3.24 5.31
CA ARG A 271 52.85 3.34 4.77
C ARG A 271 53.60 4.52 5.34
N THR A 272 52.95 5.66 5.50
CA THR A 272 53.60 6.88 6.08
C THR A 272 53.97 6.66 7.55
N ARG A 273 53.21 5.83 8.28
CA ARG A 273 53.40 5.51 9.70
C ARG A 273 54.24 4.24 9.96
N GLN A 274 54.80 3.61 8.93
CA GLN A 274 55.60 2.37 9.10
C GLN A 274 56.73 2.52 10.10
N LYS A 275 57.40 3.71 10.16
CA LYS A 275 58.46 4.02 11.12
C LYS A 275 57.96 4.01 12.56
N GLU A 276 56.82 4.67 12.84
CA GLU A 276 56.19 4.70 14.16
C GLU A 276 55.79 3.31 14.61
N VAL A 277 55.20 2.51 13.72
CA VAL A 277 54.81 1.12 13.99
C VAL A 277 56.02 0.26 14.31
N ALA A 278 57.14 0.39 13.59
CA ALA A 278 58.38 -0.34 13.86
C ALA A 278 58.98 0.03 15.22
N ILE A 279 58.96 1.32 15.58
CA ILE A 279 59.44 1.80 16.90
C ILE A 279 58.56 1.23 18.02
N PHE A 280 57.23 1.25 17.88
CA PHE A 280 56.32 0.68 18.87
C PHE A 280 56.52 -0.82 19.06
N MET A 281 56.76 -1.58 17.97
CA MET A 281 57.10 -3.01 18.06
C MET A 281 58.42 -3.24 18.75
N SER A 282 59.41 -2.38 18.52
CA SER A 282 60.71 -2.45 19.19
C SER A 282 60.64 -2.13 20.68
N LEU A 283 59.69 -1.32 21.10
CA LEU A 283 59.36 -1.00 22.50
C LEU A 283 58.51 -2.08 23.19
N GLY A 284 58.19 -3.19 22.50
CA GLY A 284 57.49 -4.33 23.07
C GLY A 284 55.99 -4.28 22.94
N LYS A 285 55.38 -3.31 22.20
CA LYS A 285 53.96 -3.32 21.91
C LYS A 285 53.57 -4.50 21.04
N THR A 286 52.47 -5.14 21.39
CA THR A 286 51.94 -6.26 20.63
C THR A 286 51.26 -5.82 19.33
N LYS A 287 51.22 -6.71 18.34
CA LYS A 287 50.54 -6.45 17.05
C LYS A 287 49.06 -6.09 17.22
N SER A 288 48.38 -6.68 18.23
CA SER A 288 47.00 -6.41 18.56
C SER A 288 46.78 -5.01 19.13
N GLU A 289 47.72 -4.50 19.94
CA GLU A 289 47.64 -3.13 20.48
C GLU A 289 47.76 -2.08 19.38
N ILE A 290 48.67 -2.31 18.42
CA ILE A 290 48.84 -1.43 17.25
C ILE A 290 47.59 -1.48 16.37
N PHE A 291 47.01 -2.66 16.15
CA PHE A 291 45.74 -2.80 15.42
C PHE A 291 44.60 -2.07 16.12
N LEU A 292 44.46 -2.24 17.44
CA LEU A 292 43.40 -1.58 18.22
C LEU A 292 43.56 -0.06 18.21
N GLN A 293 44.77 0.44 18.33
CA GLN A 293 45.05 1.88 18.24
C GLN A 293 44.60 2.45 16.89
N THR A 294 44.98 1.79 15.78
CA THR A 294 44.61 2.22 14.42
C THR A 294 43.09 2.10 14.19
N LEU A 295 42.45 1.08 14.76
CA LEU A 295 41.01 0.92 14.73
C LEU A 295 40.30 2.07 15.44
N LEU A 296 40.77 2.47 16.62
CA LEU A 296 40.20 3.60 17.37
C LEU A 296 40.36 4.93 16.65
N GLU A 297 41.52 5.15 16.03
CA GLU A 297 41.79 6.36 15.20
C GLU A 297 40.84 6.40 13.99
N ALA A 298 40.74 5.31 13.21
CA ALA A 298 39.82 5.22 12.07
C ALA A 298 38.36 5.31 12.50
N GLY A 299 38.01 4.70 13.64
CA GLY A 299 36.68 4.74 14.22
C GLY A 299 36.27 6.15 14.64
N SER A 300 37.16 6.95 15.20
CA SER A 300 36.89 8.35 15.58
C SER A 300 36.58 9.23 14.35
N VAL A 301 37.36 9.08 13.28
CA VAL A 301 37.14 9.78 12.00
C VAL A 301 35.83 9.34 11.37
N PHE A 302 35.53 8.05 11.45
CA PHE A 302 34.24 7.50 10.95
C PHE A 302 33.06 8.07 11.72
N THR A 303 33.12 8.14 13.04
CA THR A 303 32.07 8.70 13.87
C THR A 303 31.79 10.17 13.51
N LEU A 304 32.80 10.97 13.33
CA LEU A 304 32.68 12.35 12.87
C LEU A 304 32.05 12.42 11.46
N SER A 305 32.44 11.51 10.55
CA SER A 305 31.88 11.41 9.22
C SER A 305 30.40 11.03 9.22
N VAL A 306 29.97 10.16 10.14
CA VAL A 306 28.56 9.78 10.31
C VAL A 306 27.75 10.98 10.82
N LEU A 307 28.26 11.73 11.78
CA LEU A 307 27.60 12.95 12.27
C LEU A 307 27.42 13.98 11.15
N GLY A 308 28.46 14.19 10.32
CA GLY A 308 28.36 15.03 9.13
C GLY A 308 27.36 14.52 8.11
N ALA A 309 27.36 13.22 7.83
CA ALA A 309 26.41 12.60 6.89
C ALA A 309 24.95 12.70 7.36
N THR A 310 24.69 12.56 8.66
CA THR A 310 23.35 12.72 9.22
C THR A 310 22.86 14.17 9.15
N ALA A 311 23.73 15.15 9.38
CA ALA A 311 23.40 16.56 9.22
C ALA A 311 23.03 16.89 7.77
N ILE A 312 23.85 16.44 6.82
CA ILE A 312 23.59 16.58 5.38
C ILE A 312 22.32 15.82 4.97
N GLY A 313 22.13 14.60 5.47
CA GLY A 313 20.95 13.78 5.18
C GLY A 313 19.64 14.44 5.58
N LYS A 314 19.61 15.17 6.72
CA LYS A 314 18.45 15.98 7.12
C LYS A 314 18.15 17.12 6.15
N LEU A 315 19.18 17.79 5.62
CA LEU A 315 19.00 18.87 4.66
C LEU A 315 18.47 18.32 3.31
N PHE A 316 19.01 17.19 2.86
CA PHE A 316 18.60 16.56 1.59
C PHE A 316 17.24 15.88 1.66
N SER A 317 16.76 15.42 2.81
CA SER A 317 15.44 14.80 2.94
C SER A 317 14.32 15.75 2.51
N GLY A 318 14.42 17.03 2.82
CA GLY A 318 13.48 18.05 2.37
C GLY A 318 13.49 18.29 0.86
N VAL A 319 14.66 18.23 0.22
CA VAL A 319 14.80 18.39 -1.23
C VAL A 319 14.25 17.15 -1.96
N LEU A 320 14.56 15.95 -1.48
CA LEU A 320 14.04 14.69 -2.02
C LEU A 320 12.50 14.61 -1.91
N GLN A 321 11.92 15.07 -0.81
CA GLN A 321 10.49 15.13 -0.64
C GLN A 321 9.84 16.02 -1.71
N ASN A 322 10.40 17.20 -1.99
CA ASN A 322 9.86 18.12 -3.01
C ASN A 322 9.99 17.56 -4.45
N VAL A 323 11.01 16.75 -4.74
CA VAL A 323 11.21 16.12 -6.06
C VAL A 323 10.24 14.95 -6.27
N ILE A 324 9.97 14.18 -5.22
CA ILE A 324 9.08 13.02 -5.28
C ILE A 324 7.60 13.44 -5.28
N THR A 325 7.24 14.49 -4.51
CA THR A 325 5.86 15.01 -4.46
C THR A 325 5.49 15.89 -5.66
N GLY A 326 6.45 16.30 -6.48
CA GLY A 326 6.19 17.05 -7.72
C GLY A 326 5.56 16.25 -8.87
N SER A 327 5.37 14.93 -8.69
CA SER A 327 4.65 14.06 -9.62
C SER A 327 3.25 13.79 -9.06
N GLU A 328 2.29 14.57 -9.50
CA GLU A 328 0.92 14.74 -8.94
C GLU A 328 0.02 13.49 -8.88
N THR A 329 0.47 12.27 -9.14
CA THR A 329 -0.49 11.19 -9.37
C THR A 329 -0.43 9.94 -8.47
N VAL A 330 0.58 9.74 -7.61
CA VAL A 330 0.64 8.42 -6.89
C VAL A 330 1.12 8.47 -5.43
N THR A 331 1.58 9.61 -4.85
CA THR A 331 2.40 9.54 -3.65
C THR A 331 2.06 10.50 -2.51
N GLU A 332 0.80 10.62 -2.14
CA GLU A 332 0.39 11.46 -1.00
C GLU A 332 0.96 11.00 0.37
N ASN A 333 1.60 9.82 0.45
CA ASN A 333 2.09 9.22 1.70
C ASN A 333 3.59 8.86 1.74
N LEU A 334 4.39 9.19 0.73
CA LEU A 334 5.84 8.93 0.76
C LEU A 334 6.59 10.04 1.50
N LYS A 335 6.63 9.97 2.83
CA LYS A 335 7.47 10.85 3.65
C LYS A 335 8.86 10.24 3.81
N VAL A 336 9.83 10.72 3.03
CA VAL A 336 11.24 10.35 3.21
C VAL A 336 11.80 11.10 4.43
N VAL A 337 11.66 10.50 5.60
CA VAL A 337 12.17 11.07 6.86
C VAL A 337 13.31 10.21 7.37
N LEU A 338 14.39 10.88 7.79
CA LEU A 338 15.54 10.21 8.42
C LEU A 338 15.13 9.60 9.76
N GLN A 339 15.25 8.29 9.90
CA GLN A 339 14.97 7.58 11.15
C GLN A 339 16.26 7.10 11.83
N ILE A 340 16.17 6.80 13.12
CA ILE A 340 17.28 6.26 13.91
C ILE A 340 17.81 4.93 13.35
N GLN A 341 16.93 4.14 12.72
CA GLN A 341 17.28 2.87 12.07
C GLN A 341 18.23 3.06 10.89
N ASP A 342 18.06 4.14 10.10
CA ASP A 342 18.95 4.45 8.97
C ASP A 342 20.37 4.79 9.45
N ILE A 343 20.49 5.46 10.59
CA ILE A 343 21.76 5.77 11.25
C ILE A 343 22.41 4.49 11.77
N GLY A 344 21.63 3.60 12.37
CA GLY A 344 22.11 2.28 12.83
C GLY A 344 22.64 1.43 11.68
N MET A 345 21.94 1.38 10.56
CA MET A 345 22.35 0.66 9.36
C MET A 345 23.61 1.27 8.74
N LEU A 346 23.72 2.59 8.71
CA LEU A 346 24.93 3.29 8.28
C LEU A 346 26.15 2.94 9.16
N PHE A 347 25.96 2.89 10.49
CA PHE A 347 27.02 2.49 11.43
C PHE A 347 27.47 1.04 11.19
N LEU A 348 26.53 0.13 10.96
CA LEU A 348 26.82 -1.29 10.74
C LEU A 348 27.55 -1.50 9.40
N LEU A 349 26.98 -0.99 8.32
CA LEU A 349 27.57 -1.13 6.97
C LEU A 349 28.90 -0.37 6.83
N GLY A 350 28.96 0.89 7.28
CA GLY A 350 30.17 1.70 7.22
C GLY A 350 31.28 1.17 8.14
N GLY A 351 30.89 0.68 9.34
CA GLY A 351 31.81 0.02 10.26
C GLY A 351 32.41 -1.27 9.66
N ALA A 352 31.58 -2.08 8.99
CA ALA A 352 32.05 -3.27 8.29
C ALA A 352 33.05 -2.93 7.18
N VAL A 353 32.78 -1.90 6.38
CA VAL A 353 33.70 -1.38 5.34
C VAL A 353 35.05 -1.01 5.95
N ILE A 354 35.06 -0.27 7.07
CA ILE A 354 36.29 0.14 7.74
C ILE A 354 37.07 -1.06 8.29
N LEU A 355 36.38 -2.02 8.92
CA LEU A 355 37.03 -3.22 9.43
C LEU A 355 37.71 -4.02 8.31
N VAL A 356 37.02 -4.23 7.18
CA VAL A 356 37.58 -4.92 6.01
C VAL A 356 38.77 -4.13 5.45
N ALA A 357 38.65 -2.82 5.28
CA ALA A 357 39.69 -1.96 4.76
C ALA A 357 40.93 -1.95 5.68
N LEU A 358 40.73 -1.92 7.00
CA LEU A 358 41.77 -2.00 8.01
C LEU A 358 42.50 -3.35 7.97
N CYS A 359 41.77 -4.44 7.91
CA CYS A 359 42.35 -5.77 7.76
C CYS A 359 43.25 -5.84 6.50
N CYS A 360 42.77 -5.37 5.36
CA CYS A 360 43.50 -5.36 4.11
C CYS A 360 44.78 -4.48 4.20
N SER A 361 44.69 -3.32 4.88
CA SER A 361 45.81 -2.36 4.99
C SER A 361 46.91 -2.77 5.99
N ILE A 362 46.51 -3.31 7.14
CA ILE A 362 47.45 -3.62 8.23
C ILE A 362 48.10 -4.99 8.06
N LEU A 363 47.41 -5.95 7.45
CA LEU A 363 47.94 -7.32 7.31
C LEU A 363 49.34 -7.40 6.67
N PRO A 364 49.65 -6.65 5.58
CA PRO A 364 50.97 -6.66 4.98
C PRO A 364 52.05 -6.13 5.93
N ILE A 365 51.74 -5.10 6.72
CA ILE A 365 52.67 -4.43 7.63
C ILE A 365 52.97 -5.32 8.86
N LEU A 366 51.97 -5.94 9.42
CA LEU A 366 52.09 -6.85 10.55
C LEU A 366 52.81 -8.18 10.18
N ARG A 367 52.79 -8.56 8.89
CA ARG A 367 53.52 -9.73 8.37
C ARG A 367 55.04 -9.42 8.12
N ALA A 368 55.37 -8.17 7.92
CA ALA A 368 56.79 -7.77 7.75
C ALA A 368 57.56 -7.86 9.07
N ASN A 369 58.83 -8.34 9.02
CA ASN A 369 59.72 -8.37 10.17
C ASN A 369 60.14 -6.94 10.54
N PRO A 370 60.07 -6.54 11.84
CA PRO A 370 60.52 -5.19 12.27
C PRO A 370 61.96 -4.87 11.88
N LYS A 371 62.83 -5.89 11.90
CA LYS A 371 64.26 -5.76 11.51
C LYS A 371 64.42 -5.37 10.03
N ASP A 372 63.61 -5.93 9.13
CA ASP A 372 63.67 -5.65 7.69
C ASP A 372 63.11 -4.26 7.35
N ILE A 373 62.17 -3.77 8.15
CA ILE A 373 61.64 -2.40 8.00
C ILE A 373 62.66 -1.37 8.45
N LEU A 374 63.34 -1.61 9.57
CA LEU A 374 64.37 -0.70 10.10
C LEU A 374 65.64 -0.72 9.22
N ALA A 375 66.04 -1.88 8.73
CA ALA A 375 67.28 -2.01 7.85
C ALA A 375 67.06 -1.33 6.47
N LYS A 376 65.84 -1.31 5.92
CA LYS A 376 65.52 -0.55 4.69
C LYS A 376 65.48 0.96 4.87
N MET A 377 65.63 1.44 6.08
CA MET A 377 65.54 2.86 6.41
C MET A 377 66.91 3.50 6.68
N GLU A 378 67.99 2.70 6.82
CA GLU A 378 69.41 3.18 6.98
C GLU A 378 70.15 3.19 5.67
N GLY A 379 69.61 2.71 4.58
CA GLY A 379 70.15 2.79 3.23
C GLY A 379 69.27 3.66 2.35
#